data_74673366a3a46ecf7b9e3740bf856b26
#
_entry.id   74673366a3a46ecf7b9e3740bf856b26
#
_cell.length_a   1.000
_cell.length_b   1.000
_cell.length_c   1.000
_cell.angle_alpha   90.00
_cell.angle_beta   90.00
_cell.angle_gamma   90.00
#
_symmetry.space_group_name_H-M   'P 1'
#
loop_
_entity.id
_entity.type
_entity.pdbx_description
1 polymer ?
#
loop_
_entity_poly.entity_id
_entity_poly.type
_entity_poly.pdbx_seq_one_letter_code
_entity_poly.pdbx_strand_id
1 'polypeptide(L)'
;MKPGNQNSFNCLKELSVNGKNYSFYSLKEAEKNGLEGINKLPKSIKVLLENLLRYEDNVTVNKEQILAIKEWLNSKKSKTEIAYRPARVLLQDYTGIPAVADLAAMRDTVKEKNKDPDTINPLSSVDLVIDHSVQVDKFATKNSLKENVDIEFDRNFERYSFLKWGQQAFNNSVSYTHLTLPTISWV
;
A
#
# COMPACT_ATOMS: atom_id res chain seq x y z
N MET A 1 -2.48 -7.69 -6.09
CA MET A 1 -1.86 -7.29 -7.37
C MET A 1 -1.18 -8.50 -7.99
N LYS A 2 -1.31 -8.73 -9.30
CA LYS A 2 -0.64 -9.86 -9.98
C LYS A 2 0.79 -9.44 -10.35
N PRO A 3 1.79 -10.36 -10.29
CA PRO A 3 3.11 -10.12 -10.86
C PRO A 3 3.04 -9.75 -12.34
N GLY A 4 4.11 -9.12 -12.85
CA GLY A 4 4.26 -8.88 -14.28
C GLY A 4 4.41 -10.17 -15.07
N ASN A 5 4.32 -10.07 -16.38
CA ASN A 5 4.39 -11.22 -17.29
C ASN A 5 5.76 -11.39 -17.95
N GLN A 6 6.72 -10.53 -17.59
CA GLN A 6 8.09 -10.57 -18.08
C GLN A 6 9.05 -11.12 -17.01
N ASN A 7 10.18 -11.59 -17.46
CA ASN A 7 11.27 -12.06 -16.62
C ASN A 7 12.59 -11.89 -17.38
N SER A 8 12.86 -10.65 -17.81
CA SER A 8 13.98 -10.32 -18.72
C SER A 8 15.35 -10.72 -18.19
N PHE A 9 15.46 -10.93 -16.88
CA PHE A 9 16.71 -11.33 -16.22
C PHE A 9 16.70 -12.78 -15.70
N ASN A 10 15.73 -13.61 -16.11
CA ASN A 10 15.60 -15.03 -15.72
C ASN A 10 15.78 -15.26 -14.21
N CYS A 11 15.22 -14.38 -13.40
CA CYS A 11 15.44 -14.36 -11.96
C CYS A 11 14.27 -14.90 -11.14
N LEU A 12 13.15 -15.27 -11.78
CA LEU A 12 12.02 -15.93 -11.10
C LEU A 12 12.44 -17.34 -10.69
N LYS A 13 12.31 -17.66 -9.40
CA LYS A 13 12.65 -18.94 -8.78
C LYS A 13 11.53 -19.40 -7.85
N GLU A 14 11.57 -20.67 -7.53
CA GLU A 14 10.69 -21.27 -6.53
C GLU A 14 11.46 -21.66 -5.27
N LEU A 15 10.81 -21.48 -4.15
CA LEU A 15 11.27 -21.90 -2.83
C LEU A 15 10.19 -22.77 -2.19
N SER A 16 10.55 -24.01 -1.83
CA SER A 16 9.65 -24.88 -1.11
C SER A 16 9.90 -24.79 0.40
N VAL A 17 8.87 -24.43 1.15
CA VAL A 17 8.92 -24.32 2.63
C VAL A 17 7.70 -25.04 3.20
N ASN A 18 7.95 -26.03 4.06
CA ASN A 18 6.89 -26.81 4.73
C ASN A 18 5.83 -27.36 3.75
N GLY A 19 6.27 -27.87 2.60
CA GLY A 19 5.39 -28.44 1.56
C GLY A 19 4.60 -27.41 0.73
N LYS A 20 4.87 -26.13 0.91
CA LYS A 20 4.30 -25.05 0.08
C LYS A 20 5.38 -24.44 -0.80
N ASN A 21 5.06 -24.22 -2.06
CA ASN A 21 5.95 -23.57 -3.01
C ASN A 21 5.64 -22.07 -3.08
N TYR A 22 6.69 -21.26 -3.01
CA TYR A 22 6.64 -19.81 -3.11
C TYR A 22 7.51 -19.36 -4.27
N SER A 23 6.97 -18.53 -5.14
CA SER A 23 7.74 -17.88 -6.20
C SER A 23 8.39 -16.60 -5.67
N PHE A 24 9.64 -16.38 -6.01
CA PHE A 24 10.39 -15.18 -5.65
C PHE A 24 11.34 -14.74 -6.76
N TYR A 25 11.70 -13.46 -6.77
CA TYR A 25 12.64 -12.91 -7.75
C TYR A 25 14.04 -12.82 -7.14
N SER A 26 14.94 -13.70 -7.60
CA SER A 26 16.28 -13.86 -7.05
C SER A 26 17.22 -12.79 -7.57
N LEU A 27 17.66 -11.87 -6.70
CA LEU A 27 18.68 -10.88 -7.05
C LEU A 27 20.01 -11.51 -7.43
N LYS A 28 20.37 -12.68 -6.88
CA LYS A 28 21.58 -13.43 -7.27
C LYS A 28 21.53 -13.90 -8.72
N GLU A 29 20.37 -14.39 -9.16
CA GLU A 29 20.19 -14.79 -10.55
C GLU A 29 20.11 -13.59 -11.48
N ALA A 30 19.42 -12.53 -11.07
CA ALA A 30 19.40 -11.27 -11.84
C ALA A 30 20.83 -10.69 -12.02
N GLU A 31 21.68 -10.77 -11.01
CA GLU A 31 23.08 -10.35 -11.09
C GLU A 31 23.87 -11.12 -12.16
N LYS A 32 23.70 -12.45 -12.20
CA LYS A 32 24.34 -13.31 -13.21
C LYS A 32 23.82 -13.06 -14.63
N ASN A 33 22.58 -12.63 -14.74
CA ASN A 33 21.87 -12.50 -16.01
C ASN A 33 21.79 -11.05 -16.51
N GLY A 34 22.78 -10.22 -16.19
CA GLY A 34 22.93 -8.89 -16.79
C GLY A 34 22.88 -7.71 -15.82
N LEU A 35 22.63 -7.96 -14.53
CA LEU A 35 22.65 -6.91 -13.51
C LEU A 35 23.90 -7.00 -12.61
N GLU A 36 25.09 -7.12 -13.20
CA GLU A 36 26.34 -7.27 -12.48
C GLU A 36 26.54 -6.14 -11.45
N GLY A 37 26.98 -6.50 -10.25
CA GLY A 37 27.34 -5.59 -9.18
C GLY A 37 26.18 -5.15 -8.28
N ILE A 38 24.92 -5.59 -8.53
CA ILE A 38 23.77 -5.21 -7.71
C ILE A 38 23.84 -5.73 -6.27
N ASN A 39 24.73 -6.68 -5.99
CA ASN A 39 25.00 -7.13 -4.62
C ASN A 39 25.52 -5.99 -3.73
N LYS A 40 26.16 -4.96 -4.31
CA LYS A 40 26.68 -3.75 -3.63
C LYS A 40 25.60 -2.69 -3.36
N LEU A 41 24.38 -2.84 -3.90
CA LEU A 41 23.29 -1.91 -3.66
C LEU A 41 22.91 -1.87 -2.17
N PRO A 42 22.54 -0.70 -1.64
CA PRO A 42 21.88 -0.60 -0.34
C PRO A 42 20.63 -1.48 -0.28
N LYS A 43 20.27 -1.96 0.90
CA LYS A 43 19.08 -2.83 1.09
C LYS A 43 17.79 -2.18 0.58
N SER A 44 17.60 -0.89 0.81
CA SER A 44 16.45 -0.13 0.30
C SER A 44 16.35 -0.15 -1.23
N ILE A 45 17.48 0.05 -1.92
CA ILE A 45 17.50 0.01 -3.38
C ILE A 45 17.29 -1.43 -3.91
N LYS A 46 17.73 -2.45 -3.17
CA LYS A 46 17.44 -3.86 -3.51
C LYS A 46 15.95 -4.17 -3.43
N VAL A 47 15.22 -3.57 -2.48
CA VAL A 47 13.76 -3.69 -2.39
C VAL A 47 13.08 -3.06 -3.61
N LEU A 48 13.52 -1.87 -4.03
CA LEU A 48 13.01 -1.23 -5.25
C LEU A 48 13.31 -2.07 -6.49
N LEU A 49 14.53 -2.61 -6.60
CA LEU A 49 14.93 -3.48 -7.71
C LEU A 49 14.07 -4.75 -7.78
N GLU A 50 13.85 -5.42 -6.64
CA GLU A 50 13.01 -6.62 -6.60
C GLU A 50 11.59 -6.31 -6.98
N ASN A 51 11.07 -5.15 -6.56
CA ASN A 51 9.73 -4.70 -6.94
C ASN A 51 9.61 -4.50 -8.46
N LEU A 52 10.58 -3.87 -9.11
CA LEU A 52 10.60 -3.73 -10.56
C LEU A 52 10.67 -5.09 -11.28
N LEU A 53 11.56 -6.00 -10.85
CA LEU A 53 11.68 -7.34 -11.41
C LEU A 53 10.37 -8.14 -11.28
N ARG A 54 9.67 -7.98 -10.17
CA ARG A 54 8.38 -8.64 -9.90
C ARG A 54 7.25 -8.14 -10.79
N TYR A 55 7.25 -6.87 -11.12
CA TYR A 55 6.14 -6.22 -11.83
C TYR A 55 6.49 -5.82 -13.27
N GLU A 56 7.58 -6.34 -13.81
CA GLU A 56 7.98 -6.12 -15.21
C GLU A 56 6.91 -6.63 -16.16
N ASP A 57 6.30 -5.70 -16.93
CA ASP A 57 5.18 -5.99 -17.83
C ASP A 57 5.31 -5.29 -19.21
N ASN A 58 6.41 -4.55 -19.44
CA ASN A 58 6.67 -3.70 -20.61
C ASN A 58 5.63 -2.59 -20.86
N VAL A 59 4.76 -2.31 -19.90
CA VAL A 59 3.75 -1.24 -19.96
C VAL A 59 3.99 -0.22 -18.85
N THR A 60 3.98 -0.67 -17.60
CA THR A 60 4.20 0.18 -16.44
C THR A 60 5.61 0.04 -15.87
N VAL A 61 6.18 -1.15 -15.99
CA VAL A 61 7.57 -1.45 -15.63
C VAL A 61 8.27 -2.08 -16.83
N ASN A 62 9.31 -1.44 -17.31
CA ASN A 62 10.12 -1.90 -18.43
C ASN A 62 11.56 -2.18 -18.00
N LYS A 63 12.32 -2.79 -18.93
CA LYS A 63 13.72 -3.18 -18.69
C LYS A 63 14.62 -1.97 -18.45
N GLU A 64 14.35 -0.81 -19.06
CA GLU A 64 15.12 0.42 -18.89
C GLU A 64 15.06 0.93 -17.45
N GLN A 65 13.91 0.85 -16.79
CA GLN A 65 13.77 1.22 -15.37
C GLN A 65 14.57 0.29 -14.46
N ILE A 66 14.63 -1.00 -14.76
CA ILE A 66 15.45 -1.97 -14.03
C ILE A 66 16.95 -1.66 -14.23
N LEU A 67 17.37 -1.37 -15.46
CA LEU A 67 18.75 -1.00 -15.76
C LEU A 67 19.16 0.32 -15.11
N ALA A 68 18.23 1.28 -14.96
CA ALA A 68 18.51 2.53 -14.26
C ALA A 68 18.92 2.32 -12.79
N ILE A 69 18.38 1.29 -12.13
CA ILE A 69 18.85 0.89 -10.78
C ILE A 69 20.30 0.39 -10.80
N LYS A 70 20.70 -0.35 -11.84
CA LYS A 70 22.10 -0.79 -12.00
C LYS A 70 23.03 0.41 -12.24
N GLU A 71 22.64 1.37 -13.08
CA GLU A 71 23.42 2.58 -13.37
C GLU A 71 23.60 3.46 -12.13
N TRP A 72 22.61 3.46 -11.22
CA TRP A 72 22.73 4.18 -9.95
C TRP A 72 23.93 3.73 -9.11
N LEU A 73 24.43 2.49 -9.27
CA LEU A 73 25.64 2.01 -8.58
C LEU A 73 26.84 2.91 -8.86
N ASN A 74 26.97 3.41 -10.06
CA ASN A 74 28.10 4.21 -10.49
C ASN A 74 27.89 5.70 -10.17
N SER A 75 26.75 6.23 -10.56
CA SER A 75 26.46 7.67 -10.52
C SER A 75 25.94 8.15 -9.16
N LYS A 76 25.31 7.27 -8.35
CA LYS A 76 24.55 7.59 -7.14
C LYS A 76 23.43 8.63 -7.41
N LYS A 77 23.07 8.81 -8.66
CA LYS A 77 22.02 9.73 -9.13
C LYS A 77 21.19 9.00 -10.17
N SER A 78 19.94 9.40 -10.32
CA SER A 78 19.08 8.96 -11.40
C SER A 78 18.30 10.14 -11.97
N LYS A 79 18.09 10.14 -13.29
CA LYS A 79 17.16 11.02 -13.98
C LYS A 79 15.96 10.24 -14.49
N THR A 80 15.96 8.92 -14.29
CA THR A 80 14.88 8.01 -14.72
C THR A 80 13.91 7.83 -13.57
N GLU A 81 12.66 8.08 -13.82
CA GLU A 81 11.56 7.73 -12.93
C GLU A 81 11.32 6.22 -12.98
N ILE A 82 11.03 5.63 -11.84
CA ILE A 82 10.70 4.21 -11.72
C ILE A 82 9.31 4.05 -11.13
N ALA A 83 8.57 3.06 -11.61
CA ALA A 83 7.32 2.65 -10.99
C ALA A 83 7.61 1.89 -9.69
N TYR A 84 6.74 2.06 -8.70
CA TYR A 84 6.77 1.28 -7.46
C TYR A 84 5.36 0.81 -7.11
N ARG A 85 5.20 -0.47 -6.84
CA ARG A 85 3.93 -1.06 -6.45
C ARG A 85 4.03 -1.61 -5.03
N PRO A 86 3.54 -0.88 -4.02
CA PRO A 86 3.55 -1.33 -2.64
C PRO A 86 2.65 -2.57 -2.48
N ALA A 87 3.04 -3.49 -1.61
CA ALA A 87 2.22 -4.65 -1.28
C ALA A 87 0.97 -4.24 -0.49
N ARG A 88 1.08 -3.14 0.28
CA ARG A 88 0.03 -2.58 1.12
C ARG A 88 0.21 -1.07 1.25
N VAL A 89 -0.89 -0.35 1.34
CA VAL A 89 -0.92 1.08 1.63
C VAL A 89 -1.57 1.28 2.99
N LEU A 90 -0.89 1.97 3.89
CA LEU A 90 -1.44 2.40 5.17
C LEU A 90 -1.87 3.86 5.04
N LEU A 91 -3.13 4.12 5.34
CA LEU A 91 -3.72 5.45 5.37
C LEU A 91 -4.18 5.77 6.78
N GLN A 92 -3.96 7.00 7.22
CA GLN A 92 -4.70 7.55 8.34
C GLN A 92 -6.02 8.14 7.85
N ASP A 93 -6.95 8.48 8.74
CA ASP A 93 -8.27 8.97 8.36
C ASP A 93 -8.24 10.29 7.60
N TYR A 94 -7.36 11.24 7.94
CA TYR A 94 -7.23 12.52 7.22
C TYR A 94 -6.77 12.36 5.76
N THR A 95 -5.88 11.43 5.48
CA THR A 95 -5.40 11.14 4.11
C THR A 95 -6.26 10.09 3.41
N GLY A 96 -6.85 9.20 4.17
CA GLY A 96 -7.65 8.08 3.67
C GLY A 96 -9.05 8.50 3.20
N ILE A 97 -9.71 9.41 3.89
CA ILE A 97 -11.04 9.89 3.51
C ILE A 97 -11.05 10.50 2.10
N PRO A 98 -10.16 11.43 1.73
CA PRO A 98 -10.08 11.93 0.36
C PRO A 98 -9.85 10.81 -0.67
N ALA A 99 -8.96 9.87 -0.39
CA ALA A 99 -8.70 8.75 -1.31
C ALA A 99 -9.93 7.85 -1.50
N VAL A 100 -10.68 7.58 -0.43
CA VAL A 100 -11.96 6.83 -0.51
C VAL A 100 -13.01 7.63 -1.27
N ALA A 101 -13.07 8.96 -1.10
CA ALA A 101 -13.98 9.84 -1.83
C ALA A 101 -13.67 9.84 -3.33
N ASP A 102 -12.40 9.87 -3.73
CA ASP A 102 -12.00 9.77 -5.14
C ASP A 102 -12.43 8.43 -5.76
N LEU A 103 -12.23 7.32 -5.03
CA LEU A 103 -12.69 6.00 -5.49
C LEU A 103 -14.22 5.93 -5.59
N ALA A 104 -14.96 6.59 -4.69
CA ALA A 104 -16.42 6.69 -4.76
C ALA A 104 -16.86 7.46 -6.01
N ALA A 105 -16.23 8.62 -6.29
CA ALA A 105 -16.49 9.42 -7.48
C ALA A 105 -16.17 8.66 -8.78
N MET A 106 -15.11 7.84 -8.79
CA MET A 106 -14.81 6.95 -9.90
C MET A 106 -15.91 5.91 -10.13
N ARG A 107 -16.46 5.32 -9.06
CA ARG A 107 -17.60 4.38 -9.13
C ARG A 107 -18.83 5.04 -9.72
N ASP A 108 -19.15 6.25 -9.29
CA ASP A 108 -20.29 7.02 -9.82
C ASP A 108 -20.12 7.26 -11.32
N THR A 109 -18.95 7.71 -11.76
CA THR A 109 -18.63 7.91 -13.18
C THR A 109 -18.78 6.62 -14.01
N VAL A 110 -18.34 5.48 -13.46
CA VAL A 110 -18.47 4.17 -14.13
C VAL A 110 -19.94 3.78 -14.26
N LYS A 111 -20.74 4.01 -13.20
CA LYS A 111 -22.17 3.74 -13.17
C LYS A 111 -22.93 4.62 -14.17
N GLU A 112 -22.60 5.92 -14.27
CA GLU A 112 -23.19 6.84 -15.26
C GLU A 112 -22.95 6.36 -16.71
N LYS A 113 -21.83 5.67 -16.95
CA LYS A 113 -21.50 5.05 -18.24
C LYS A 113 -22.13 3.67 -18.44
N ASN A 114 -23.08 3.27 -17.59
CA ASN A 114 -23.75 1.96 -17.58
C ASN A 114 -22.75 0.77 -17.51
N LYS A 115 -21.68 0.95 -16.76
CA LYS A 115 -20.69 -0.10 -16.47
C LYS A 115 -20.75 -0.50 -15.00
N ASP A 116 -20.15 -1.64 -14.67
CA ASP A 116 -20.14 -2.18 -13.31
C ASP A 116 -19.18 -1.36 -12.40
N PRO A 117 -19.73 -0.64 -11.40
CA PRO A 117 -18.91 0.14 -10.46
C PRO A 117 -18.01 -0.73 -9.57
N ASP A 118 -18.32 -2.01 -9.37
CA ASP A 118 -17.51 -2.92 -8.53
C ASP A 118 -16.15 -3.27 -9.15
N THR A 119 -15.95 -2.89 -10.42
CA THR A 119 -14.62 -2.95 -11.06
C THR A 119 -13.62 -1.94 -10.47
N ILE A 120 -14.12 -0.88 -9.83
CA ILE A 120 -13.27 0.13 -9.17
C ILE A 120 -12.97 -0.33 -7.74
N ASN A 121 -11.72 -0.68 -7.53
CA ASN A 121 -11.14 -1.05 -6.23
C ASN A 121 -9.70 -0.50 -6.15
N PRO A 122 -9.14 -0.29 -4.95
CA PRO A 122 -7.72 0.01 -4.80
C PRO A 122 -6.85 -1.05 -5.48
N LEU A 123 -5.80 -0.63 -6.18
CA LEU A 123 -4.88 -1.56 -6.85
C LEU A 123 -4.03 -2.37 -5.86
N SER A 124 -3.64 -1.76 -4.75
CA SER A 124 -2.99 -2.40 -3.62
C SER A 124 -3.96 -2.57 -2.47
N SER A 125 -3.73 -3.54 -1.60
CA SER A 125 -4.48 -3.63 -0.34
C SER A 125 -4.28 -2.37 0.49
N VAL A 126 -5.37 -1.83 1.03
CA VAL A 126 -5.37 -0.60 1.83
C VAL A 126 -5.84 -0.91 3.23
N ASP A 127 -5.08 -0.46 4.22
CA ASP A 127 -5.49 -0.39 5.61
C ASP A 127 -5.65 1.08 6.00
N LEU A 128 -6.86 1.47 6.36
CA LEU A 128 -7.13 2.79 6.90
C LEU A 128 -7.25 2.68 8.41
N VAL A 129 -6.45 3.46 9.12
CA VAL A 129 -6.40 3.48 10.58
C VAL A 129 -6.84 4.87 11.07
N ILE A 130 -7.80 4.89 11.96
CA ILE A 130 -8.23 6.13 12.62
C ILE A 130 -7.26 6.39 13.76
N ASP A 131 -6.45 7.42 13.63
CA ASP A 131 -5.38 7.76 14.57
C ASP A 131 -5.39 9.22 15.05
N HIS A 132 -6.51 9.93 14.81
CA HIS A 132 -6.62 11.31 15.26
C HIS A 132 -6.84 11.42 16.78
N SER A 133 -6.48 12.58 17.31
CA SER A 133 -6.67 12.90 18.74
C SER A 133 -8.15 13.02 19.10
N VAL A 134 -8.53 12.49 20.24
CA VAL A 134 -9.85 12.68 20.81
C VAL A 134 -9.84 13.92 21.72
N GLN A 135 -10.80 14.81 21.50
CA GLN A 135 -10.97 15.98 22.39
C GLN A 135 -11.50 15.51 23.75
N VAL A 136 -10.88 16.01 24.82
CA VAL A 136 -11.31 15.68 26.17
C VAL A 136 -12.36 16.70 26.65
N ASP A 137 -13.64 16.31 26.58
CA ASP A 137 -14.77 17.11 27.06
C ASP A 137 -15.13 16.80 28.52
N LYS A 138 -14.91 15.55 28.93
CA LYS A 138 -15.17 15.04 30.26
C LYS A 138 -13.91 14.54 30.91
N PHE A 139 -13.73 14.82 32.19
CA PHE A 139 -12.52 14.44 32.94
C PHE A 139 -12.84 14.12 34.40
N ALA A 140 -11.87 13.53 35.08
CA ALA A 140 -11.88 13.26 36.52
C ALA A 140 -13.01 12.32 37.04
N THR A 141 -13.69 11.56 36.15
CA THR A 141 -14.66 10.55 36.55
C THR A 141 -14.32 9.18 35.98
N LYS A 142 -14.87 8.11 36.56
CA LYS A 142 -14.66 6.75 36.02
C LYS A 142 -15.26 6.55 34.64
N ASN A 143 -16.24 7.37 34.26
CA ASN A 143 -16.97 7.25 32.99
C ASN A 143 -16.44 8.20 31.92
N SER A 144 -15.53 9.13 32.25
CA SER A 144 -15.04 10.16 31.34
C SER A 144 -14.54 9.60 30.01
N LEU A 145 -13.86 8.46 30.04
CA LEU A 145 -13.37 7.81 28.81
C LEU A 145 -14.53 7.46 27.88
N LYS A 146 -15.52 6.75 28.40
CA LYS A 146 -16.69 6.32 27.61
C LYS A 146 -17.45 7.52 27.09
N GLU A 147 -17.72 8.51 27.93
CA GLU A 147 -18.43 9.74 27.56
C GLU A 147 -17.70 10.50 26.44
N ASN A 148 -16.37 10.62 26.48
CA ASN A 148 -15.59 11.26 25.44
C ASN A 148 -15.62 10.46 24.12
N VAL A 149 -15.59 9.14 24.18
CA VAL A 149 -15.72 8.28 23.00
C VAL A 149 -17.09 8.43 22.34
N ASP A 150 -18.16 8.43 23.16
CA ASP A 150 -19.54 8.62 22.66
C ASP A 150 -19.69 9.99 21.98
N ILE A 151 -19.17 11.07 22.59
CA ILE A 151 -19.17 12.42 22.01
C ILE A 151 -18.35 12.48 20.72
N GLU A 152 -17.22 11.80 20.66
CA GLU A 152 -16.38 11.74 19.46
C GLU A 152 -17.10 11.07 18.30
N PHE A 153 -17.79 9.95 18.55
CA PHE A 153 -18.59 9.27 17.54
C PHE A 153 -19.75 10.14 17.05
N ASP A 154 -20.43 10.84 17.92
CA ASP A 154 -21.51 11.75 17.55
C ASP A 154 -21.03 12.91 16.68
N ARG A 155 -19.90 13.54 17.06
CA ARG A 155 -19.29 14.65 16.30
C ARG A 155 -18.84 14.24 14.90
N ASN A 156 -18.37 13.02 14.75
CA ASN A 156 -17.80 12.49 13.51
C ASN A 156 -18.68 11.41 12.85
N PHE A 157 -19.98 11.40 13.15
CA PHE A 157 -20.89 10.36 12.67
C PHE A 157 -20.87 10.18 11.15
N GLU A 158 -20.91 11.27 10.39
CA GLU A 158 -20.86 11.22 8.91
C GLU A 158 -19.54 10.60 8.41
N ARG A 159 -18.43 11.00 9.01
CA ARG A 159 -17.08 10.47 8.70
C ARG A 159 -17.03 8.96 8.93
N TYR A 160 -17.43 8.51 10.09
CA TYR A 160 -17.42 7.08 10.43
C TYR A 160 -18.40 6.25 9.59
N SER A 161 -19.56 6.80 9.27
CA SER A 161 -20.52 6.18 8.38
C SER A 161 -19.94 6.00 6.97
N PHE A 162 -19.26 7.03 6.46
CA PHE A 162 -18.61 6.98 5.16
C PHE A 162 -17.44 5.96 5.13
N LEU A 163 -16.60 5.94 6.16
CA LEU A 163 -15.51 4.97 6.25
C LEU A 163 -16.02 3.53 6.36
N LYS A 164 -17.10 3.32 7.11
CA LYS A 164 -17.74 2.01 7.21
C LYS A 164 -18.33 1.56 5.88
N TRP A 165 -18.95 2.47 5.14
CA TRP A 165 -19.38 2.20 3.78
C TRP A 165 -18.19 1.80 2.89
N GLY A 166 -17.10 2.54 2.91
CA GLY A 166 -15.88 2.26 2.13
C GLY A 166 -15.30 0.87 2.45
N GLN A 167 -15.26 0.49 3.72
CA GLN A 167 -14.83 -0.84 4.15
C GLN A 167 -15.69 -1.97 3.55
N GLN A 168 -16.98 -1.73 3.36
CA GLN A 168 -17.89 -2.72 2.81
C GLN A 168 -17.92 -2.70 1.28
N ALA A 169 -17.70 -1.53 0.68
CA ALA A 169 -17.78 -1.31 -0.76
C ALA A 169 -16.55 -1.84 -1.51
N PHE A 170 -15.35 -1.79 -0.92
CA PHE A 170 -14.09 -2.17 -1.56
C PHE A 170 -13.58 -3.52 -1.06
N ASN A 171 -13.28 -4.43 -1.99
CA ASN A 171 -12.90 -5.82 -1.68
C ASN A 171 -11.54 -5.96 -1.00
N ASN A 172 -10.64 -4.97 -1.16
CA ASN A 172 -9.27 -4.99 -0.65
C ASN A 172 -8.93 -3.76 0.21
N SER A 173 -9.95 -3.17 0.81
CA SER A 173 -9.82 -2.09 1.78
C SER A 173 -10.30 -2.57 3.15
N VAL A 174 -9.47 -2.41 4.16
CA VAL A 174 -9.84 -2.66 5.54
C VAL A 174 -9.76 -1.33 6.29
N SER A 175 -10.83 -0.96 6.97
CA SER A 175 -10.85 0.19 7.86
C SER A 175 -10.84 -0.28 9.30
N TYR A 176 -9.82 0.08 10.05
CA TYR A 176 -9.72 -0.23 11.47
C TYR A 176 -10.26 0.96 12.26
N THR A 177 -11.49 0.82 12.75
CA THR A 177 -12.12 1.80 13.64
C THR A 177 -11.70 1.58 15.10
N HIS A 178 -10.43 1.35 15.33
CA HIS A 178 -9.93 1.45 16.69
C HIS A 178 -9.53 2.91 16.92
N LEU A 179 -10.36 3.63 17.65
CA LEU A 179 -9.87 4.68 18.52
C LEU A 179 -8.92 4.01 19.50
N THR A 180 -7.71 3.75 19.06
CA THR A 180 -6.63 3.58 20.00
C THR A 180 -6.48 4.97 20.60
N LEU A 181 -7.03 5.15 21.76
CA LEU A 181 -6.52 6.18 22.66
C LEU A 181 -5.01 6.10 22.52
N PRO A 182 -4.32 7.25 22.36
CA PRO A 182 -2.88 7.22 22.26
C PRO A 182 -2.43 6.32 23.37
N THR A 183 -1.78 5.23 23.01
CA THR A 183 -1.16 4.36 23.97
C THR A 183 -0.22 5.30 24.67
N ILE A 184 -0.60 5.77 25.83
CA ILE A 184 0.27 6.58 26.65
C ILE A 184 1.47 5.68 26.79
N SER A 185 2.50 5.99 26.01
CA SER A 185 3.77 5.31 26.17
C SER A 185 4.12 5.53 27.63
N TRP A 186 4.14 4.46 28.36
CA TRP A 186 4.62 4.47 29.71
C TRP A 186 6.06 4.95 29.66
N VAL A 187 6.26 6.21 30.03
CA VAL A 187 7.58 6.74 30.39
C VAL A 187 7.84 6.39 31.84
#